data_b7ce4981bbefe11ac4613d8167e05b6a
#
_entry.id   b7ce4981bbefe11ac4613d8167e05b6a
#
_cell.length_a   1.000
_cell.length_b   1.000
_cell.length_c   1.000
_cell.angle_alpha   90.00
_cell.angle_beta   90.00
_cell.angle_gamma   90.00
#
_symmetry.space_group_name_H-M   'P 1'
#
loop_
_entity.id
_entity.type
_entity.pdbx_description
1 polymer ?
#
loop_
_entity_poly.entity_id
_entity_poly.type
_entity_poly.pdbx_seq_one_letter_code
_entity_poly.pdbx_strand_id
1 'polypeptide(L)'
;MWLWEICGMESLNKYYTKWWKVMKSVFQKCLRKDFGKHEYKRYVALSRRELKGQKPNELSFVNKPVYQRMYRHLMAESPDRRAQRAEGLLKALYKALRIGQSFVPVTIVYVIANFLLIGLKLDYVVTCISLTVLGISFLYKLTEYLTNRYCFIDAYLVMVYRAVLEKLDS
;
A
#
# COMPACT_ATOMS: atom_id res chain seq x y z
N MET A 1 15.20 -1.01 -26.72
CA MET A 1 16.04 -0.17 -25.89
C MET A 1 16.05 1.29 -26.37
N TRP A 2 15.07 1.74 -27.18
CA TRP A 2 15.03 3.06 -27.82
C TRP A 2 13.77 3.89 -27.52
N LEU A 3 12.86 3.42 -26.67
CA LEU A 3 11.60 4.13 -26.32
C LEU A 3 11.69 4.90 -24.98
N TRP A 4 12.82 4.84 -24.27
CA TRP A 4 13.01 5.46 -22.96
C TRP A 4 13.55 6.90 -23.02
N GLU A 5 14.11 7.32 -24.15
CA GLU A 5 14.81 8.61 -24.29
C GLU A 5 13.99 9.75 -24.91
N ILE A 6 12.82 9.49 -25.50
CA ILE A 6 12.16 10.48 -26.37
C ILE A 6 11.16 11.39 -25.64
N CYS A 7 10.81 11.17 -24.39
CA CYS A 7 9.77 12.02 -23.78
C CYS A 7 10.09 12.37 -22.33
N GLY A 8 10.99 13.35 -22.08
CA GLY A 8 11.01 14.12 -20.82
C GLY A 8 10.74 13.36 -19.50
N MET A 9 11.05 12.05 -19.43
CA MET A 9 10.60 11.13 -18.39
C MET A 9 11.33 11.32 -17.05
N GLU A 10 12.42 12.09 -17.01
CA GLU A 10 13.06 12.48 -15.74
C GLU A 10 12.17 13.43 -14.92
N SER A 11 11.52 14.37 -15.56
CA SER A 11 10.59 15.29 -14.89
C SER A 11 9.34 14.56 -14.41
N LEU A 12 8.78 13.64 -15.22
CA LEU A 12 7.65 12.80 -14.84
C LEU A 12 8.02 11.87 -13.68
N ASN A 13 9.20 11.24 -13.70
CA ASN A 13 9.67 10.39 -12.62
C ASN A 13 9.80 11.17 -11.29
N LYS A 14 10.23 12.42 -11.34
CA LYS A 14 10.29 13.31 -10.17
C LYS A 14 8.90 13.69 -9.63
N TYR A 15 7.93 13.90 -10.51
CA TYR A 15 6.52 14.12 -10.14
C TYR A 15 5.88 12.83 -9.62
N TYR A 16 6.06 11.68 -10.28
CA TYR A 16 5.58 10.37 -9.82
C TYR A 16 6.15 10.02 -8.45
N THR A 17 7.45 10.20 -8.22
CA THR A 17 8.06 9.93 -6.90
C THR A 17 7.57 10.88 -5.81
N LYS A 18 7.20 12.11 -6.15
CA LYS A 18 6.62 13.07 -5.19
C LYS A 18 5.16 12.70 -4.83
N TRP A 19 4.35 12.36 -5.83
CA TRP A 19 2.97 11.87 -5.64
C TRP A 19 2.92 10.53 -4.88
N TRP A 20 3.80 9.61 -5.21
CA TRP A 20 3.96 8.33 -4.53
C TRP A 20 4.35 8.47 -3.05
N LYS A 21 5.13 9.50 -2.69
CA LYS A 21 5.47 9.82 -1.29
C LYS A 21 4.28 10.38 -0.50
N VAL A 22 3.29 10.95 -1.17
CA VAL A 22 2.10 11.52 -0.52
C VAL A 22 1.06 10.45 -0.22
N MET A 23 0.88 9.46 -1.11
CA MET A 23 -0.07 8.36 -0.91
C MET A 23 0.55 7.26 -0.05
N LYS A 24 0.06 7.14 1.17
CA LYS A 24 0.49 6.11 2.13
C LYS A 24 -0.41 4.89 1.99
N SER A 25 0.18 3.70 1.90
CA SER A 25 -0.56 2.43 1.94
C SER A 25 -1.37 2.30 3.23
N VAL A 26 -2.40 1.47 3.22
CA VAL A 26 -3.20 1.17 4.42
C VAL A 26 -2.32 0.59 5.51
N PHE A 27 -1.39 -0.30 5.16
CA PHE A 27 -0.45 -0.92 6.08
C PHE A 27 0.51 0.11 6.69
N GLN A 28 1.03 1.03 5.89
CA GLN A 28 1.87 2.11 6.38
C GLN A 28 1.16 3.01 7.39
N LYS A 29 -0.13 3.30 7.13
CA LYS A 29 -0.94 4.10 8.05
C LYS A 29 -1.16 3.37 9.37
N CYS A 30 -1.45 2.07 9.34
CA CYS A 30 -1.62 1.22 10.51
C CYS A 30 -0.34 1.16 11.33
N LEU A 31 0.78 0.75 10.73
CA LEU A 31 2.07 0.63 11.40
C LEU A 31 2.57 1.95 12.00
N ARG A 32 2.34 3.07 11.33
CA ARG A 32 2.69 4.40 11.85
C ARG A 32 1.81 4.85 13.00
N LYS A 33 0.55 4.44 13.03
CA LYS A 33 -0.36 4.70 14.14
C LYS A 33 0.09 3.93 15.39
N ASP A 34 0.47 2.67 15.20
CA ASP A 34 0.78 1.76 16.30
C ASP A 34 2.18 1.98 16.88
N PHE A 35 3.18 2.17 16.04
CA PHE A 35 4.59 2.30 16.47
C PHE A 35 5.13 3.74 16.42
N GLY A 36 4.39 4.67 15.85
CA GLY A 36 4.86 6.03 15.60
C GLY A 36 5.79 6.13 14.37
N LYS A 37 6.01 7.37 13.92
CA LYS A 37 6.78 7.65 12.68
C LYS A 37 8.25 7.24 12.77
N HIS A 38 8.87 7.36 13.94
CA HIS A 38 10.30 7.11 14.16
C HIS A 38 10.61 5.63 14.17
N GLU A 39 9.89 4.84 14.98
CA GLU A 39 10.08 3.39 15.05
C GLU A 39 9.69 2.71 13.75
N TYR A 40 8.60 3.15 13.08
CA TYR A 40 8.25 2.66 11.75
C TYR A 40 9.42 2.80 10.76
N LYS A 41 10.11 3.96 10.73
CA LYS A 41 11.27 4.14 9.84
C LYS A 41 12.41 3.17 10.16
N ARG A 42 12.65 2.90 11.46
CA ARG A 42 13.64 1.92 11.90
C ARG A 42 13.27 0.50 11.45
N TYR A 43 12.01 0.10 11.62
CA TYR A 43 11.52 -1.20 11.14
C TYR A 43 11.68 -1.35 9.62
N VAL A 44 11.32 -0.33 8.85
CA VAL A 44 11.52 -0.33 7.40
C VAL A 44 13.00 -0.46 7.02
N ALA A 45 13.89 0.23 7.71
CA ALA A 45 15.33 0.14 7.45
C ALA A 45 15.89 -1.25 7.75
N LEU A 46 15.48 -1.86 8.87
CA LEU A 46 15.85 -3.22 9.24
C LEU A 46 15.31 -4.24 8.24
N SER A 47 14.01 -4.16 7.88
CA SER A 47 13.40 -5.06 6.90
C SER A 47 14.08 -4.99 5.53
N ARG A 48 14.48 -3.80 5.09
CA ARG A 48 15.22 -3.65 3.83
C ARG A 48 16.57 -4.35 3.86
N ARG A 49 17.27 -4.33 5.00
CA ARG A 49 18.55 -5.03 5.16
C ARG A 49 18.34 -6.55 5.15
N GLU A 50 17.32 -7.02 5.87
CA GLU A 50 16.97 -8.44 5.93
C GLU A 50 16.58 -9.00 4.57
N LEU A 51 15.70 -8.29 3.84
CA LEU A 51 15.22 -8.74 2.52
C LEU A 51 16.33 -8.72 1.44
N LYS A 52 17.34 -7.85 1.56
CA LYS A 52 18.48 -7.84 0.62
C LYS A 52 19.44 -9.01 0.81
N GLY A 53 19.54 -9.56 2.04
CA GLY A 53 20.46 -10.65 2.37
C GLY A 53 19.86 -12.06 2.34
N GLN A 54 18.56 -12.20 2.04
CA GLN A 54 17.85 -13.47 2.16
C GLN A 54 17.88 -14.35 0.92
N LYS A 55 18.17 -15.64 1.14
CA LYS A 55 17.82 -16.71 0.21
C LYS A 55 16.33 -17.05 0.38
N PRO A 56 15.58 -17.36 -0.69
CA PRO A 56 14.12 -17.56 -0.64
C PRO A 56 13.64 -18.70 0.26
N ASN A 57 14.53 -19.55 0.75
CA ASN A 57 14.19 -20.73 1.57
C ASN A 57 14.20 -20.48 3.10
N GLU A 58 14.60 -19.30 3.58
CA GLU A 58 14.61 -18.99 5.02
C GLU A 58 13.40 -18.14 5.42
N LEU A 59 12.23 -18.79 5.53
CA LEU A 59 10.97 -18.15 5.96
C LEU A 59 10.80 -18.01 7.48
N SER A 60 11.79 -18.41 8.28
CA SER A 60 11.71 -18.26 9.75
C SER A 60 11.83 -16.79 10.15
N PHE A 61 10.75 -16.22 10.70
CA PHE A 61 10.73 -14.84 11.21
C PHE A 61 11.38 -14.70 12.59
N VAL A 62 11.36 -15.76 13.40
CA VAL A 62 11.66 -15.72 14.85
C VAL A 62 13.07 -15.22 15.17
N ASN A 63 14.05 -15.58 14.34
CA ASN A 63 15.45 -15.20 14.54
C ASN A 63 15.83 -13.84 13.93
N LYS A 64 14.88 -13.13 13.30
CA LYS A 64 15.18 -11.89 12.62
C LYS A 64 15.19 -10.68 13.55
N PRO A 65 16.10 -9.72 13.33
CA PRO A 65 16.21 -8.52 14.16
C PRO A 65 14.92 -7.71 14.25
N VAL A 66 14.14 -7.64 13.15
CA VAL A 66 12.84 -6.95 13.13
C VAL A 66 11.84 -7.63 14.05
N TYR A 67 11.75 -8.97 13.99
CA TYR A 67 10.86 -9.74 14.86
C TYR A 67 11.19 -9.56 16.33
N GLN A 68 12.45 -9.76 16.70
CA GLN A 68 12.91 -9.64 18.09
C GLN A 68 12.71 -8.23 18.65
N ARG A 69 12.93 -7.20 17.84
CA ARG A 69 12.71 -5.82 18.26
C ARG A 69 11.20 -5.53 18.45
N MET A 70 10.36 -5.99 17.54
CA MET A 70 8.92 -5.83 17.62
C MET A 70 8.34 -6.62 18.79
N TYR A 71 8.84 -7.83 19.02
CA TYR A 71 8.47 -8.68 20.17
C TYR A 71 8.77 -7.98 21.51
N ARG A 72 9.97 -7.44 21.69
CA ARG A 72 10.35 -6.70 22.93
C ARG A 72 9.48 -5.46 23.12
N HIS A 73 9.13 -4.77 22.05
CA HIS A 73 8.27 -3.59 22.11
C HIS A 73 6.86 -3.94 22.58
N LEU A 74 6.26 -4.99 22.00
CA LEU A 74 4.90 -5.42 22.31
C LEU A 74 4.78 -6.19 23.62
N MET A 75 5.85 -6.89 24.04
CA MET A 75 5.89 -7.59 25.34
C MET A 75 5.75 -6.61 26.52
N ALA A 76 6.25 -5.39 26.36
CA ALA A 76 6.13 -4.33 27.38
C ALA A 76 4.72 -3.73 27.49
N GLU A 77 3.80 -4.09 26.60
CA GLU A 77 2.43 -3.56 26.58
C GLU A 77 1.45 -4.46 27.32
N SER A 78 0.34 -3.86 27.80
CA SER A 78 -0.73 -4.62 28.42
C SER A 78 -1.47 -5.52 27.43
N PRO A 79 -2.05 -6.67 27.89
CA PRO A 79 -2.83 -7.57 27.02
C PRO A 79 -3.94 -6.85 26.26
N ASP A 80 -4.66 -5.96 26.93
CA ASP A 80 -5.78 -5.21 26.32
C ASP A 80 -5.31 -4.34 25.13
N ARG A 81 -4.16 -3.69 25.25
CA ARG A 81 -3.57 -2.91 24.16
C ARG A 81 -3.14 -3.79 22.99
N ARG A 82 -2.61 -4.98 23.28
CA ARG A 82 -2.23 -5.95 22.23
C ARG A 82 -3.47 -6.43 21.47
N ALA A 83 -4.56 -6.77 22.19
CA ALA A 83 -5.83 -7.14 21.56
C ALA A 83 -6.41 -6.02 20.68
N GLN A 84 -6.39 -4.77 21.17
CA GLN A 84 -6.81 -3.61 20.37
C GLN A 84 -5.96 -3.42 19.11
N ARG A 85 -4.66 -3.67 19.19
CA ARG A 85 -3.74 -3.61 18.03
C ARG A 85 -4.00 -4.72 17.04
N ALA A 86 -4.28 -5.94 17.52
CA ALA A 86 -4.65 -7.07 16.67
C ALA A 86 -5.93 -6.77 15.88
N GLU A 87 -6.95 -6.20 16.52
CA GLU A 87 -8.17 -5.75 15.86
C GLU A 87 -7.89 -4.64 14.83
N GLY A 88 -7.04 -3.68 15.17
CA GLY A 88 -6.61 -2.61 14.24
C GLY A 88 -5.92 -3.16 13.01
N LEU A 89 -5.08 -4.18 13.18
CA LEU A 89 -4.38 -4.88 12.10
C LEU A 89 -5.35 -5.62 11.19
N LEU A 90 -6.34 -6.33 11.75
CA LEU A 90 -7.39 -7.02 10.99
C LEU A 90 -8.21 -6.02 10.16
N LYS A 91 -8.61 -4.88 10.75
CA LYS A 91 -9.30 -3.80 10.03
C LYS A 91 -8.45 -3.26 8.87
N ALA A 92 -7.14 -3.11 9.06
CA ALA A 92 -6.23 -2.68 8.01
C ALA A 92 -6.11 -3.70 6.87
N LEU A 93 -6.00 -4.99 7.20
CA LEU A 93 -5.99 -6.10 6.24
C LEU A 93 -7.29 -6.14 5.42
N TYR A 94 -8.44 -6.08 6.08
CA TYR A 94 -9.74 -6.06 5.43
C TYR A 94 -9.89 -4.85 4.48
N LYS A 95 -9.44 -3.68 4.92
CA LYS A 95 -9.46 -2.47 4.09
C LYS A 95 -8.57 -2.58 2.87
N ALA A 96 -7.36 -3.14 3.01
CA ALA A 96 -6.45 -3.37 1.89
C ALA A 96 -7.04 -4.35 0.86
N LEU A 97 -7.67 -5.44 1.34
CA LEU A 97 -8.36 -6.42 0.50
C LEU A 97 -9.52 -5.77 -0.27
N ARG A 98 -10.36 -4.98 0.43
CA ARG A 98 -11.49 -4.28 -0.17
C ARG A 98 -11.06 -3.32 -1.27
N ILE A 99 -9.94 -2.60 -1.11
CA ILE A 99 -9.39 -1.73 -2.16
C ILE A 99 -9.02 -2.56 -3.39
N GLY A 100 -8.36 -3.72 -3.21
CA GLY A 100 -8.02 -4.61 -4.31
C GLY A 100 -9.25 -5.13 -5.05
N GLN A 101 -10.26 -5.58 -4.33
CA GLN A 101 -11.50 -6.10 -4.89
C GLN A 101 -12.35 -5.02 -5.60
N SER A 102 -12.37 -3.80 -5.08
CA SER A 102 -13.16 -2.70 -5.66
C SER A 102 -12.55 -2.13 -6.94
N PHE A 103 -11.29 -2.40 -7.23
CA PHE A 103 -10.62 -1.84 -8.40
C PHE A 103 -11.14 -2.43 -9.72
N VAL A 104 -11.40 -3.74 -9.76
CA VAL A 104 -11.89 -4.42 -10.97
C VAL A 104 -13.23 -3.86 -11.45
N PRO A 105 -14.29 -3.81 -10.62
CA PRO A 105 -15.56 -3.24 -11.05
C PRO A 105 -15.46 -1.76 -11.43
N VAL A 106 -14.63 -0.97 -10.75
CA VAL A 106 -14.39 0.44 -11.12
C VAL A 106 -13.77 0.55 -12.51
N THR A 107 -12.83 -0.34 -12.84
CA THR A 107 -12.22 -0.36 -14.18
C THR A 107 -13.24 -0.71 -15.25
N ILE A 108 -14.12 -1.68 -15.01
CA ILE A 108 -15.18 -2.08 -15.94
C ILE A 108 -16.14 -0.91 -16.16
N VAL A 109 -16.60 -0.27 -15.09
CA VAL A 109 -17.50 0.90 -15.18
C VAL A 109 -16.83 2.05 -15.94
N TYR A 110 -15.53 2.29 -15.70
CA TYR A 110 -14.76 3.30 -16.42
C TYR A 110 -14.75 3.05 -17.94
N VAL A 111 -14.47 1.82 -18.34
CA VAL A 111 -14.45 1.44 -19.76
C VAL A 111 -15.82 1.61 -20.41
N ILE A 112 -16.87 1.08 -19.78
CA ILE A 112 -18.26 1.21 -20.27
C ILE A 112 -18.67 2.67 -20.38
N ALA A 113 -18.38 3.49 -19.37
CA ALA A 113 -18.73 4.91 -19.37
C ALA A 113 -18.02 5.68 -20.49
N ASN A 114 -16.75 5.36 -20.82
CA ASN A 114 -16.08 5.97 -21.97
C ASN A 114 -16.75 5.61 -23.29
N PHE A 115 -17.12 4.33 -23.49
CA PHE A 115 -17.83 3.91 -24.70
C PHE A 115 -19.20 4.60 -24.85
N LEU A 116 -19.95 4.71 -23.74
CA LEU A 116 -21.23 5.39 -23.73
C LEU A 116 -21.09 6.89 -24.06
N LEU A 117 -20.13 7.59 -23.46
CA LEU A 117 -19.91 9.01 -23.72
C LEU A 117 -19.57 9.30 -25.20
N ILE A 118 -18.74 8.44 -25.81
CA ILE A 118 -18.39 8.57 -27.21
C ILE A 118 -19.58 8.22 -28.10
N GLY A 119 -20.38 7.21 -27.76
CA GLY A 119 -21.53 6.74 -28.50
C GLY A 119 -22.72 7.70 -28.51
N LEU A 120 -22.87 8.49 -27.43
CA LEU A 120 -24.00 9.46 -27.30
C LEU A 120 -23.87 10.68 -28.21
N LYS A 121 -22.74 10.87 -28.92
CA LYS A 121 -22.51 12.00 -29.84
C LYS A 121 -22.90 13.37 -29.26
N LEU A 122 -22.60 13.56 -27.96
CA LEU A 122 -22.81 14.82 -27.27
C LEU A 122 -21.93 15.94 -27.86
N ASP A 123 -22.26 17.18 -27.54
CA ASP A 123 -21.44 18.32 -27.91
C ASP A 123 -19.98 18.12 -27.49
N TYR A 124 -19.05 18.55 -28.34
CA TYR A 124 -17.60 18.31 -28.15
C TYR A 124 -17.10 18.80 -26.79
N VAL A 125 -17.54 19.99 -26.35
CA VAL A 125 -17.12 20.57 -25.07
C VAL A 125 -17.59 19.72 -23.90
N VAL A 126 -18.84 19.27 -23.90
CA VAL A 126 -19.41 18.40 -22.86
C VAL A 126 -18.70 17.07 -22.81
N THR A 127 -18.41 16.47 -23.95
CA THR A 127 -17.66 15.20 -24.04
C THR A 127 -16.25 15.34 -23.47
N CYS A 128 -15.51 16.39 -23.82
CA CYS A 128 -14.16 16.63 -23.31
C CYS A 128 -14.14 16.83 -21.80
N ILE A 129 -15.07 17.62 -21.25
CA ILE A 129 -15.16 17.84 -19.79
C ILE A 129 -15.47 16.52 -19.09
N SER A 130 -16.45 15.76 -19.58
CA SER A 130 -16.86 14.48 -18.97
C SER A 130 -15.73 13.45 -18.97
N LEU A 131 -15.01 13.30 -20.09
CA LEU A 131 -13.86 12.41 -20.21
C LEU A 131 -12.71 12.84 -19.26
N THR A 132 -12.48 14.13 -19.11
CA THR A 132 -11.45 14.66 -18.20
C THR A 132 -11.77 14.33 -16.74
N VAL A 133 -12.99 14.59 -16.28
CA VAL A 133 -13.45 14.27 -14.92
C VAL A 133 -13.38 12.76 -14.66
N LEU A 134 -13.85 11.96 -15.60
CA LEU A 134 -13.82 10.50 -15.52
C LEU A 134 -12.38 9.98 -15.45
N GLY A 135 -11.48 10.52 -16.29
CA GLY A 135 -10.05 10.19 -16.29
C GLY A 135 -9.35 10.52 -14.98
N ILE A 136 -9.59 11.71 -14.42
CA ILE A 136 -9.03 12.10 -13.11
C ILE A 136 -9.52 11.16 -12.00
N SER A 137 -10.80 10.82 -11.99
CA SER A 137 -11.40 9.92 -11.02
C SER A 137 -10.80 8.51 -11.10
N PHE A 138 -10.59 8.02 -12.32
CA PHE A 138 -9.93 6.72 -12.55
C PHE A 138 -8.47 6.74 -12.11
N LEU A 139 -7.71 7.78 -12.45
CA LEU A 139 -6.31 7.92 -12.02
C LEU A 139 -6.18 7.94 -10.50
N TYR A 140 -7.11 8.60 -9.79
CA TYR A 140 -7.13 8.55 -8.33
C TYR A 140 -7.30 7.11 -7.81
N LYS A 141 -8.25 6.35 -8.36
CA LYS A 141 -8.48 4.95 -7.98
C LYS A 141 -7.32 4.04 -8.37
N LEU A 142 -6.73 4.25 -9.51
CA LEU A 142 -5.54 3.52 -9.96
C LEU A 142 -4.36 3.75 -9.02
N THR A 143 -4.09 5.00 -8.63
CA THR A 143 -2.99 5.31 -7.70
C THR A 143 -3.24 4.73 -6.31
N GLU A 144 -4.48 4.74 -5.80
CA GLU A 144 -4.86 4.07 -4.56
C GLU A 144 -4.57 2.56 -4.62
N TYR A 145 -4.99 1.90 -5.69
CA TYR A 145 -4.76 0.48 -5.92
C TYR A 145 -3.26 0.14 -6.00
N LEU A 146 -2.50 0.85 -6.83
CA LEU A 146 -1.06 0.61 -7.02
C LEU A 146 -0.28 0.83 -5.72
N THR A 147 -0.60 1.87 -4.95
CA THR A 147 0.05 2.14 -3.67
C THR A 147 -0.13 1.00 -2.67
N ASN A 148 -1.30 0.36 -2.66
CA ASN A 148 -1.56 -0.77 -1.77
C ASN A 148 -0.99 -2.09 -2.33
N ARG A 149 -0.94 -2.28 -3.65
CA ARG A 149 -0.41 -3.50 -4.27
C ARG A 149 1.11 -3.61 -4.15
N TYR A 150 1.84 -2.51 -4.30
CA TYR A 150 3.31 -2.50 -4.31
C TYR A 150 3.94 -2.15 -2.97
N CYS A 151 3.22 -2.26 -1.85
CA CYS A 151 3.75 -2.01 -0.51
C CYS A 151 4.41 -3.25 0.12
N PHE A 152 5.31 -3.93 -0.59
CA PHE A 152 5.92 -5.20 -0.16
C PHE A 152 6.57 -5.14 1.22
N ILE A 153 7.30 -4.07 1.53
CA ILE A 153 7.98 -3.91 2.82
C ILE A 153 6.96 -3.76 3.95
N ASP A 154 5.89 -2.97 3.72
CA ASP A 154 4.85 -2.79 4.70
C ASP A 154 4.06 -4.08 4.92
N ALA A 155 3.81 -4.86 3.85
CA ALA A 155 3.18 -6.17 3.92
C ALA A 155 4.04 -7.16 4.72
N TYR A 156 5.36 -7.18 4.48
CA TYR A 156 6.30 -7.97 5.28
C TYR A 156 6.25 -7.60 6.75
N LEU A 157 6.28 -6.29 7.08
CA LEU A 157 6.17 -5.81 8.45
C LEU A 157 4.85 -6.21 9.11
N VAL A 158 3.74 -6.20 8.36
CA VAL A 158 2.42 -6.65 8.85
C VAL A 158 2.44 -8.15 9.17
N MET A 159 3.07 -8.98 8.33
CA MET A 159 3.22 -10.42 8.62
C MET A 159 4.04 -10.66 9.88
N VAL A 160 5.18 -9.97 10.03
CA VAL A 160 6.00 -10.05 11.25
C VAL A 160 5.21 -9.58 12.46
N TYR A 161 4.49 -8.47 12.34
CA TYR A 161 3.67 -7.92 13.42
C TYR A 161 2.58 -8.90 13.89
N ARG A 162 1.90 -9.52 12.94
CA ARG A 162 0.90 -10.55 13.22
C ARG A 162 1.52 -11.75 13.93
N ALA A 163 2.64 -12.28 13.43
CA ALA A 163 3.33 -13.41 14.04
C ALA A 163 3.80 -13.11 15.48
N VAL A 164 4.21 -11.87 15.76
CA VAL A 164 4.57 -11.45 17.12
C VAL A 164 3.34 -11.41 18.03
N LEU A 165 2.22 -10.84 17.58
CA LEU A 165 0.98 -10.80 18.37
C LEU A 165 0.48 -12.22 18.68
N GLU A 166 0.40 -13.09 17.68
CA GLU A 166 0.00 -14.50 17.86
C GLU A 166 0.89 -15.24 18.87
N LYS A 167 2.21 -14.95 18.87
CA LYS A 167 3.13 -15.56 19.84
C LYS A 167 2.97 -15.01 21.26
N LEU A 168 2.58 -13.77 21.43
CA LEU A 168 2.37 -13.14 22.74
C LEU A 168 1.02 -13.49 23.39
N ASP A 169 0.05 -13.92 22.56
CA ASP A 169 -1.29 -14.29 23.02
C ASP A 169 -1.45 -15.83 23.18
N SER A 170 -0.44 -16.62 22.76
CA SER A 170 -0.33 -18.08 22.97
C SER A 170 0.37 -18.40 24.30
#